data_2f5cbc37781f66cf4b01a4a211ac535d
#
_entry.id   2f5cbc37781f66cf4b01a4a211ac535d
#
_cell.length_a   1.000
_cell.length_b   1.000
_cell.length_c   1.000
_cell.angle_alpha   90.00
_cell.angle_beta   90.00
_cell.angle_gamma   90.00
#
_symmetry.space_group_name_H-M   'P 1'
#
loop_
_entity.id
_entity.type
_entity.pdbx_description
1 polymer ?
#
loop_
_entity_poly.entity_id
_entity_poly.type
_entity_poly.pdbx_seq_one_letter_code
_entity_poly.pdbx_strand_id
1 'polypeptide(L)'
;MKEFLSFFAPQIHHFIRYRQASQRWNDSSYEENLMLFDHYCHENYPEDTVLTQEMVNSWCRQRDTETNNSCRSRIYVVDSFVRFLNARGLSTVQPPQIPRKERRTYIPHAFTQEELSRFFHECDRIPVINNRKETLIRKMTIPVFFRLLYSSGIRTNEARLLPTGNVDLEQGILNIQYSKGHDQHYIVLHDSMLKIMRRYDTAIGGIMPGREYIFPSVRNSHLGRGWVTKNFNLLWRKVNTSHATADEFRHHYAATNINQWVGQGFGFHDRLVFLSKSMGHTTVESMKYYYSIVPAFSEIIKEQTGASSEWMMPEVPTDEEAY
;
A
#
# COMPACT_ATOMS: atom_id res chain seq x y z
N MET A 1 18.61 16.71 -5.79
CA MET A 1 19.16 15.35 -5.96
C MET A 1 19.59 14.88 -4.60
N LYS A 2 19.32 13.62 -4.25
CA LYS A 2 19.90 13.01 -3.04
C LYS A 2 21.39 12.85 -3.29
N GLU A 3 22.22 13.31 -2.37
CA GLU A 3 23.69 13.32 -2.51
C GLU A 3 24.26 12.09 -1.78
N PHE A 4 25.07 11.30 -2.49
CA PHE A 4 25.83 10.20 -1.90
C PHE A 4 27.22 10.76 -1.52
N LEU A 5 27.71 10.43 -0.31
CA LEU A 5 28.84 11.06 0.32
C LEU A 5 30.07 10.15 0.49
N SER A 6 29.89 8.84 0.46
CA SER A 6 30.97 7.89 0.68
C SER A 6 31.91 7.75 -0.54
N PHE A 7 33.07 7.12 -0.33
CA PHE A 7 34.06 6.83 -1.38
C PHE A 7 33.50 5.97 -2.53
N PHE A 8 32.41 5.21 -2.30
CA PHE A 8 31.75 4.41 -3.34
C PHE A 8 30.49 5.07 -3.93
N ALA A 9 30.26 6.35 -3.69
CA ALA A 9 29.16 7.11 -4.30
C ALA A 9 29.10 6.97 -5.84
N PRO A 10 30.24 7.02 -6.60
CA PRO A 10 30.22 6.77 -8.05
C PRO A 10 29.69 5.38 -8.43
N GLN A 11 30.06 4.36 -7.66
CA GLN A 11 29.62 2.98 -7.88
C GLN A 11 28.12 2.82 -7.60
N ILE A 12 27.56 3.53 -6.60
CA ILE A 12 26.10 3.57 -6.36
C ILE A 12 25.38 4.19 -7.56
N HIS A 13 25.88 5.30 -8.10
CA HIS A 13 25.31 5.90 -9.31
C HIS A 13 25.31 4.94 -10.51
N HIS A 14 26.40 4.20 -10.71
CA HIS A 14 26.48 3.17 -11.76
C HIS A 14 25.51 2.02 -11.52
N PHE A 15 25.36 1.58 -10.27
CA PHE A 15 24.39 0.54 -9.89
C PHE A 15 22.95 0.98 -10.15
N ILE A 16 22.60 2.20 -9.78
CA ILE A 16 21.26 2.76 -10.02
C ILE A 16 20.96 2.78 -11.54
N ARG A 17 21.89 3.29 -12.36
CA ARG A 17 21.73 3.31 -13.84
C ARG A 17 21.58 1.90 -14.40
N TYR A 18 22.40 0.95 -13.94
CA TYR A 18 22.29 -0.45 -14.34
C TYR A 18 20.92 -1.05 -14.02
N ARG A 19 20.41 -0.80 -12.83
CA ARG A 19 19.10 -1.28 -12.41
C ARG A 19 17.96 -0.63 -13.21
N GLN A 20 18.04 0.67 -13.46
CA GLN A 20 17.08 1.39 -14.29
C GLN A 20 17.04 0.85 -15.73
N ALA A 21 18.20 0.61 -16.34
CA ALA A 21 18.29 0.05 -17.68
C ALA A 21 17.72 -1.38 -17.79
N SER A 22 17.78 -2.16 -16.71
CA SER A 22 17.24 -3.52 -16.67
C SER A 22 15.72 -3.58 -16.42
N GLN A 23 15.01 -2.43 -16.33
CA GLN A 23 13.59 -2.29 -15.95
C GLN A 23 13.23 -2.94 -14.60
N ARG A 24 14.22 -3.40 -13.84
CA ARG A 24 14.05 -4.00 -12.50
C ARG A 24 14.23 -2.99 -11.38
N TRP A 25 14.39 -1.72 -11.73
CA TRP A 25 14.44 -0.64 -10.75
C TRP A 25 13.03 -0.41 -10.23
N ASN A 26 12.79 -0.83 -9.02
CA ASN A 26 11.59 -0.48 -8.32
C ASN A 26 11.99 0.46 -7.19
N ASP A 27 11.90 1.76 -7.51
CA ASP A 27 11.53 2.84 -6.64
C ASP A 27 12.55 3.46 -5.66
N SER A 28 11.98 4.50 -5.07
CA SER A 28 12.52 5.34 -4.00
C SER A 28 13.05 4.55 -2.79
N SER A 29 12.53 3.35 -2.49
CA SER A 29 12.97 2.60 -1.31
C SER A 29 14.36 1.99 -1.48
N TYR A 30 14.72 1.58 -2.71
CA TYR A 30 16.08 1.14 -3.02
C TYR A 30 17.08 2.29 -2.88
N GLU A 31 16.78 3.42 -3.48
CA GLU A 31 17.61 4.61 -3.41
C GLU A 31 17.73 5.16 -1.98
N GLU A 32 16.63 5.14 -1.21
CA GLU A 32 16.64 5.52 0.20
C GLU A 32 17.53 4.61 1.05
N ASN A 33 17.44 3.30 0.88
CA ASN A 33 18.28 2.36 1.62
C ASN A 33 19.76 2.44 1.20
N LEU A 34 20.05 2.65 -0.08
CA LEU A 34 21.42 2.90 -0.55
C LEU A 34 21.98 4.19 0.04
N MET A 35 21.19 5.26 0.09
CA MET A 35 21.60 6.52 0.67
C MET A 35 21.88 6.39 2.18
N LEU A 36 21.03 5.65 2.89
CA LEU A 36 21.25 5.40 4.33
C LEU A 36 22.51 4.55 4.56
N PHE A 37 22.80 3.58 3.69
CA PHE A 37 24.03 2.79 3.75
C PHE A 37 25.26 3.64 3.44
N ASP A 38 25.19 4.47 2.41
CA ASP A 38 26.24 5.39 2.01
C ASP A 38 26.61 6.36 3.12
N HIS A 39 25.60 7.03 3.71
CA HIS A 39 25.81 7.96 4.82
C HIS A 39 26.37 7.25 6.06
N TYR A 40 25.86 6.04 6.37
CA TYR A 40 26.41 5.25 7.46
C TYR A 40 27.92 4.95 7.26
N CYS A 41 28.31 4.55 6.05
CA CYS A 41 29.72 4.29 5.75
C CYS A 41 30.55 5.57 5.79
N HIS A 42 30.04 6.68 5.28
CA HIS A 42 30.71 7.98 5.33
C HIS A 42 30.94 8.46 6.77
N GLU A 43 29.95 8.29 7.66
CA GLU A 43 30.02 8.75 9.06
C GLU A 43 30.91 7.85 9.94
N ASN A 44 30.87 6.54 9.73
CA ASN A 44 31.57 5.59 10.61
C ASN A 44 32.94 5.15 10.08
N TYR A 45 33.22 5.34 8.79
CA TYR A 45 34.43 4.89 8.12
C TYR A 45 34.99 5.99 7.16
N PRO A 46 35.26 7.21 7.68
CA PRO A 46 35.61 8.36 6.83
C PRO A 46 36.97 8.22 6.12
N GLU A 47 37.91 7.45 6.69
CA GLU A 47 39.25 7.26 6.16
C GLU A 47 39.35 6.07 5.18
N ASP A 48 38.29 5.25 5.09
CA ASP A 48 38.31 4.07 4.24
C ASP A 48 38.08 4.45 2.76
N THR A 49 38.78 3.76 1.87
CA THR A 49 38.68 3.96 0.41
C THR A 49 38.16 2.75 -0.33
N VAL A 50 37.94 1.63 0.37
CA VAL A 50 37.40 0.38 -0.17
C VAL A 50 36.32 -0.18 0.70
N LEU A 51 35.33 -0.83 0.09
CA LEU A 51 34.26 -1.50 0.83
C LEU A 51 34.82 -2.70 1.57
N THR A 52 34.63 -2.75 2.88
CA THR A 52 35.07 -3.84 3.74
C THR A 52 33.94 -4.76 4.17
N GLN A 53 34.29 -5.98 4.60
CA GLN A 53 33.31 -6.93 5.15
C GLN A 53 32.66 -6.40 6.44
N GLU A 54 33.43 -5.66 7.22
CA GLU A 54 32.97 -5.06 8.47
C GLU A 54 31.85 -4.05 8.24
N MET A 55 32.01 -3.14 7.27
CA MET A 55 30.97 -2.15 6.91
C MET A 55 29.66 -2.85 6.55
N VAL A 56 29.72 -3.91 5.72
CA VAL A 56 28.54 -4.65 5.30
C VAL A 56 27.91 -5.40 6.48
N ASN A 57 28.71 -6.09 7.29
CA ASN A 57 28.22 -6.86 8.43
C ASN A 57 27.60 -5.97 9.49
N SER A 58 28.24 -4.84 9.82
CA SER A 58 27.76 -3.89 10.83
C SER A 58 26.46 -3.23 10.39
N TRP A 59 26.36 -2.81 9.13
CA TRP A 59 25.11 -2.26 8.57
C TRP A 59 23.99 -3.29 8.53
N CYS A 60 24.30 -4.53 8.14
CA CYS A 60 23.29 -5.58 7.96
C CYS A 60 22.84 -6.25 9.25
N ARG A 61 23.47 -5.93 10.39
CA ARG A 61 23.03 -6.40 11.70
C ARG A 61 21.61 -5.94 12.00
N GLN A 62 20.76 -6.86 12.46
CA GLN A 62 19.40 -6.52 12.85
C GLN A 62 19.41 -5.55 14.05
N ARG A 63 18.59 -4.51 13.97
CA ARG A 63 18.43 -3.50 15.01
C ARG A 63 17.30 -3.90 15.97
N ASP A 64 17.40 -3.53 17.25
CA ASP A 64 16.39 -3.86 18.26
C ASP A 64 15.00 -3.28 17.96
N THR A 65 14.95 -2.16 17.22
CA THR A 65 13.72 -1.48 16.81
C THR A 65 13.17 -1.94 15.45
N GLU A 66 13.80 -2.96 14.84
CA GLU A 66 13.52 -3.37 13.47
C GLU A 66 12.87 -4.75 13.42
N THR A 67 11.74 -4.88 12.69
CA THR A 67 11.17 -6.19 12.41
C THR A 67 12.05 -6.97 11.44
N ASN A 68 12.01 -8.32 11.50
CA ASN A 68 12.78 -9.17 10.61
C ASN A 68 12.51 -8.87 9.12
N ASN A 69 11.27 -8.61 8.73
CA ASN A 69 10.93 -8.26 7.35
C ASN A 69 11.44 -6.88 6.94
N SER A 70 11.56 -5.92 7.87
CA SER A 70 12.17 -4.60 7.62
C SER A 70 13.67 -4.73 7.44
N CYS A 71 14.33 -5.49 8.34
CA CYS A 71 15.74 -5.85 8.25
C CYS A 71 16.05 -6.52 6.91
N ARG A 72 15.28 -7.54 6.54
CA ARG A 72 15.39 -8.21 5.25
C ARG A 72 15.33 -7.23 4.07
N SER A 73 14.38 -6.28 4.07
CA SER A 73 14.22 -5.32 2.97
C SER A 73 15.44 -4.39 2.85
N ARG A 74 16.00 -3.97 3.96
CA ARG A 74 17.20 -3.13 4.03
C ARG A 74 18.44 -3.89 3.56
N ILE A 75 18.63 -5.13 4.02
CA ILE A 75 19.77 -5.98 3.66
C ILE A 75 19.72 -6.33 2.18
N TYR A 76 18.56 -6.61 1.61
CA TYR A 76 18.39 -7.01 0.22
C TYR A 76 18.97 -5.98 -0.78
N VAL A 77 18.88 -4.70 -0.44
CA VAL A 77 19.44 -3.63 -1.27
C VAL A 77 20.97 -3.67 -1.27
N VAL A 78 21.57 -3.86 -0.08
CA VAL A 78 23.04 -3.96 0.08
C VAL A 78 23.55 -5.26 -0.55
N ASP A 79 22.87 -6.40 -0.38
CA ASP A 79 23.20 -7.65 -1.08
C ASP A 79 23.27 -7.45 -2.59
N SER A 80 22.23 -6.81 -3.16
CA SER A 80 22.20 -6.55 -4.60
C SER A 80 23.33 -5.64 -5.06
N PHE A 81 23.71 -4.65 -4.26
CA PHE A 81 24.82 -3.74 -4.55
C PHE A 81 26.18 -4.46 -4.46
N VAL A 82 26.43 -5.23 -3.41
CA VAL A 82 27.65 -6.01 -3.23
C VAL A 82 27.83 -7.01 -4.38
N ARG A 83 26.77 -7.73 -4.77
CA ARG A 83 26.82 -8.64 -5.94
C ARG A 83 27.13 -7.90 -7.23
N PHE A 84 26.61 -6.69 -7.40
CA PHE A 84 26.92 -5.84 -8.55
C PHE A 84 28.41 -5.46 -8.60
N LEU A 85 29.01 -5.10 -7.46
CA LEU A 85 30.43 -4.78 -7.35
C LEU A 85 31.30 -6.00 -7.64
N ASN A 86 30.99 -7.15 -7.03
CA ASN A 86 31.74 -8.40 -7.21
C ASN A 86 31.72 -8.87 -8.67
N ALA A 87 30.56 -8.79 -9.33
CA ALA A 87 30.44 -9.17 -10.75
C ALA A 87 31.29 -8.31 -11.69
N ARG A 88 31.82 -7.16 -11.22
CA ARG A 88 32.69 -6.24 -11.96
C ARG A 88 34.12 -6.21 -11.45
N GLY A 89 34.46 -7.09 -10.51
CA GLY A 89 35.79 -7.13 -9.91
C GLY A 89 36.13 -5.90 -9.04
N LEU A 90 35.10 -5.12 -8.63
CA LEU A 90 35.26 -3.91 -7.82
C LEU A 90 35.23 -4.17 -6.31
N SER A 91 34.91 -5.39 -5.90
CA SER A 91 34.92 -5.82 -4.50
C SER A 91 35.09 -7.34 -4.42
N THR A 92 35.60 -7.81 -3.28
CA THR A 92 35.69 -9.23 -2.91
C THR A 92 34.86 -9.53 -1.66
N VAL A 93 34.10 -8.56 -1.19
CA VAL A 93 33.27 -8.68 0.02
C VAL A 93 32.16 -9.73 -0.21
N GLN A 94 31.95 -10.59 0.77
CA GLN A 94 30.88 -11.58 0.70
C GLN A 94 29.52 -10.92 0.83
N PRO A 95 28.54 -11.25 -0.04
CA PRO A 95 27.19 -10.75 0.08
C PRO A 95 26.58 -11.11 1.45
N PRO A 96 25.81 -10.18 2.07
CA PRO A 96 25.22 -10.43 3.38
C PRO A 96 24.17 -11.54 3.32
N GLN A 97 24.01 -12.28 4.43
CA GLN A 97 22.93 -13.25 4.55
C GLN A 97 21.57 -12.53 4.69
N ILE A 98 20.65 -12.86 3.80
CA ILE A 98 19.30 -12.30 3.85
C ILE A 98 18.45 -13.15 4.80
N PRO A 99 17.85 -12.56 5.88
CA PRO A 99 16.98 -13.28 6.79
C PRO A 99 15.79 -13.93 6.06
N ARG A 100 15.28 -15.05 6.57
CA ARG A 100 14.08 -15.68 6.02
C ARG A 100 12.89 -14.75 6.18
N LYS A 101 12.02 -14.73 5.17
CA LYS A 101 10.79 -13.94 5.20
C LYS A 101 9.84 -14.51 6.26
N GLU A 102 9.44 -13.69 7.20
CA GLU A 102 8.38 -14.05 8.16
C GLU A 102 7.00 -13.81 7.56
N ARG A 103 6.08 -14.72 7.89
CA ARG A 103 4.67 -14.55 7.51
C ARG A 103 4.10 -13.34 8.27
N ARG A 104 3.48 -12.43 7.55
CA ARG A 104 2.75 -11.33 8.18
C ARG A 104 1.48 -11.88 8.83
N THR A 105 1.32 -11.63 10.12
CA THR A 105 0.13 -11.97 10.90
C THR A 105 -0.80 -10.78 11.07
N TYR A 106 -0.56 -9.70 10.33
CA TYR A 106 -1.39 -8.51 10.41
C TYR A 106 -2.82 -8.80 9.96
N ILE A 107 -3.77 -8.54 10.84
CA ILE A 107 -5.21 -8.61 10.57
C ILE A 107 -5.70 -7.17 10.40
N PRO A 108 -6.23 -6.80 9.22
CA PRO A 108 -6.79 -5.47 9.01
C PRO A 108 -7.97 -5.22 9.95
N HIS A 109 -8.15 -3.95 10.33
CA HIS A 109 -9.30 -3.55 11.14
C HIS A 109 -10.60 -3.76 10.35
N ALA A 110 -11.55 -4.46 10.98
CA ALA A 110 -12.90 -4.62 10.46
C ALA A 110 -13.75 -3.43 10.92
N PHE A 111 -13.96 -2.47 10.03
CA PHE A 111 -14.75 -1.28 10.35
C PHE A 111 -16.22 -1.62 10.66
N THR A 112 -16.73 -1.11 11.76
CA THR A 112 -18.18 -1.12 12.02
C THR A 112 -18.86 0.06 11.33
N GLN A 113 -20.18 -0.05 11.12
CA GLN A 113 -20.97 1.02 10.52
C GLN A 113 -20.97 2.29 11.38
N GLU A 114 -20.94 2.14 12.70
CA GLU A 114 -20.90 3.24 13.65
C GLU A 114 -19.54 3.97 13.60
N GLU A 115 -18.43 3.24 13.52
CA GLU A 115 -17.09 3.82 13.36
C GLU A 115 -16.98 4.64 12.08
N LEU A 116 -17.45 4.07 10.96
CA LEU A 116 -17.47 4.74 9.66
C LEU A 116 -18.36 5.99 9.69
N SER A 117 -19.55 5.88 10.28
CA SER A 117 -20.48 7.01 10.40
C SER A 117 -19.84 8.16 11.18
N ARG A 118 -19.26 7.88 12.35
CA ARG A 118 -18.55 8.89 13.16
C ARG A 118 -17.38 9.52 12.40
N PHE A 119 -16.57 8.70 11.73
CA PHE A 119 -15.41 9.18 10.97
C PHE A 119 -15.83 10.10 9.81
N PHE A 120 -16.80 9.70 8.99
CA PHE A 120 -17.24 10.52 7.85
C PHE A 120 -17.97 11.79 8.32
N HIS A 121 -18.72 11.71 9.41
CA HIS A 121 -19.31 12.90 10.04
C HIS A 121 -18.23 13.90 10.47
N GLU A 122 -17.15 13.42 11.07
CA GLU A 122 -16.02 14.27 11.47
C GLU A 122 -15.26 14.84 10.26
N CYS A 123 -15.13 14.09 9.17
CA CYS A 123 -14.58 14.59 7.90
C CYS A 123 -15.39 15.77 7.34
N ASP A 124 -16.70 15.77 7.50
CA ASP A 124 -17.58 16.84 6.99
C ASP A 124 -17.54 18.10 7.87
N ARG A 125 -17.10 17.99 9.12
CA ARG A 125 -17.10 19.08 10.12
C ARG A 125 -15.76 19.78 10.30
N ILE A 126 -14.83 19.66 9.34
CA ILE A 126 -13.52 20.31 9.42
C ILE A 126 -13.71 21.84 9.48
N PRO A 127 -13.26 22.51 10.57
CA PRO A 127 -13.41 23.95 10.70
C PRO A 127 -12.50 24.69 9.74
N VAL A 128 -12.95 25.81 9.22
CA VAL A 128 -12.10 26.80 8.56
C VAL A 128 -11.59 27.77 9.61
N ILE A 129 -10.38 27.56 10.07
CA ILE A 129 -9.77 28.38 11.12
C ILE A 129 -9.33 29.75 10.56
N ASN A 130 -9.01 29.79 9.27
CA ASN A 130 -8.62 31.02 8.56
C ASN A 130 -8.89 30.85 7.05
N ASN A 131 -8.93 31.97 6.33
CA ASN A 131 -9.17 31.93 4.88
C ASN A 131 -7.91 31.59 4.05
N ARG A 132 -6.92 30.94 4.66
CA ARG A 132 -5.74 30.47 3.91
C ARG A 132 -6.13 29.37 2.94
N LYS A 133 -5.58 29.48 1.74
CA LYS A 133 -5.80 28.51 0.64
C LYS A 133 -5.63 27.05 1.10
N GLU A 134 -4.63 26.78 1.92
CA GLU A 134 -4.36 25.44 2.48
C GLU A 134 -5.52 24.88 3.30
N THR A 135 -6.12 25.71 4.17
CA THR A 135 -7.25 25.30 5.03
C THR A 135 -8.49 25.01 4.18
N LEU A 136 -8.74 25.82 3.16
CA LEU A 136 -9.87 25.62 2.24
C LEU A 136 -9.70 24.33 1.41
N ILE A 137 -8.52 24.14 0.80
CA ILE A 137 -8.21 22.91 0.07
C ILE A 137 -8.38 21.69 0.95
N ARG A 138 -7.84 21.73 2.17
CA ARG A 138 -7.92 20.63 3.15
C ARG A 138 -9.38 20.30 3.49
N LYS A 139 -10.21 21.31 3.78
CA LYS A 139 -11.63 21.15 4.09
C LYS A 139 -12.40 20.48 2.96
N MET A 140 -12.13 20.88 1.72
CA MET A 140 -12.80 20.30 0.54
C MET A 140 -12.29 18.91 0.22
N THR A 141 -10.98 18.68 0.35
CA THR A 141 -10.33 17.44 -0.10
C THR A 141 -10.62 16.26 0.82
N ILE A 142 -10.56 16.45 2.14
CA ILE A 142 -10.66 15.34 3.11
C ILE A 142 -11.95 14.54 2.97
N PRO A 143 -13.15 15.14 2.94
CA PRO A 143 -14.41 14.39 2.84
C PRO A 143 -14.49 13.55 1.57
N VAL A 144 -13.97 14.08 0.48
CA VAL A 144 -14.03 13.44 -0.85
C VAL A 144 -12.96 12.36 -0.98
N PHE A 145 -11.74 12.64 -0.55
CA PHE A 145 -10.61 11.72 -0.64
C PHE A 145 -10.85 10.42 0.13
N PHE A 146 -11.29 10.50 1.39
CA PHE A 146 -11.54 9.30 2.19
C PHE A 146 -12.79 8.53 1.73
N ARG A 147 -13.83 9.23 1.22
CA ARG A 147 -14.97 8.55 0.60
C ARG A 147 -14.59 7.84 -0.68
N LEU A 148 -13.69 8.40 -1.48
CA LEU A 148 -13.18 7.73 -2.67
C LEU A 148 -12.44 6.44 -2.30
N LEU A 149 -11.55 6.47 -1.30
CA LEU A 149 -10.86 5.27 -0.82
C LEU A 149 -11.84 4.18 -0.36
N TYR A 150 -12.85 4.59 0.43
CA TYR A 150 -13.87 3.70 0.98
C TYR A 150 -14.75 3.06 -0.10
N SER A 151 -15.24 3.87 -1.05
CA SER A 151 -16.26 3.44 -2.01
C SER A 151 -15.71 2.74 -3.26
N SER A 152 -14.41 2.85 -3.53
CA SER A 152 -13.80 2.30 -4.75
C SER A 152 -12.68 1.30 -4.50
N GLY A 153 -12.19 1.20 -3.27
CA GLY A 153 -11.05 0.36 -2.94
C GLY A 153 -9.73 0.76 -3.62
N ILE A 154 -9.64 1.97 -4.19
CA ILE A 154 -8.40 2.52 -4.79
C ILE A 154 -7.29 2.56 -3.74
N ARG A 155 -6.03 2.30 -4.15
CA ARG A 155 -4.89 2.43 -3.23
C ARG A 155 -4.66 3.90 -2.88
N THR A 156 -4.28 4.15 -1.62
CA THR A 156 -3.97 5.50 -1.12
C THR A 156 -2.98 6.26 -2.02
N ASN A 157 -1.95 5.57 -2.51
CA ASN A 157 -0.97 6.15 -3.42
C ASN A 157 -1.55 6.45 -4.81
N GLU A 158 -2.42 5.61 -5.32
CA GLU A 158 -3.10 5.83 -6.62
C GLU A 158 -4.00 7.06 -6.53
N ALA A 159 -4.81 7.18 -5.48
CA ALA A 159 -5.70 8.33 -5.28
C ALA A 159 -4.93 9.66 -5.14
N ARG A 160 -3.87 9.70 -4.31
CA ARG A 160 -3.12 10.94 -4.09
C ARG A 160 -2.28 11.38 -5.30
N LEU A 161 -1.92 10.46 -6.20
CA LEU A 161 -1.13 10.71 -7.41
C LEU A 161 -2.00 10.78 -8.68
N LEU A 162 -3.32 10.79 -8.55
CA LEU A 162 -4.26 10.74 -9.66
C LEU A 162 -4.27 12.08 -10.41
N PRO A 163 -3.77 12.12 -11.68
CA PRO A 163 -3.81 13.34 -12.50
C PRO A 163 -5.25 13.68 -12.90
N THR A 164 -5.53 14.95 -13.11
CA THR A 164 -6.85 15.42 -13.58
C THR A 164 -7.21 14.84 -14.93
N GLY A 165 -6.25 14.73 -15.86
CA GLY A 165 -6.46 14.16 -17.19
C GLY A 165 -6.80 12.67 -17.21
N ASN A 166 -6.65 11.98 -16.10
CA ASN A 166 -6.97 10.55 -15.93
C ASN A 166 -8.35 10.32 -15.29
N VAL A 167 -9.14 11.36 -15.11
CA VAL A 167 -10.46 11.30 -14.47
C VAL A 167 -11.54 11.77 -15.45
N ASP A 168 -12.36 10.83 -15.88
CA ASP A 168 -13.56 11.12 -16.66
C ASP A 168 -14.76 11.24 -15.72
N LEU A 169 -15.15 12.50 -15.43
CA LEU A 169 -16.31 12.79 -14.58
C LEU A 169 -17.64 12.76 -15.34
N GLU A 170 -17.65 12.59 -16.66
CA GLU A 170 -18.87 12.37 -17.43
C GLU A 170 -19.31 10.92 -17.30
N GLN A 171 -18.39 10.00 -17.49
CA GLN A 171 -18.66 8.57 -17.41
C GLN A 171 -18.37 7.96 -16.00
N GLY A 172 -17.74 8.72 -15.10
CA GLY A 172 -17.38 8.24 -13.76
C GLY A 172 -16.22 7.23 -13.77
N ILE A 173 -15.25 7.39 -14.68
CA ILE A 173 -14.13 6.47 -14.85
C ILE A 173 -12.83 7.11 -14.38
N LEU A 174 -12.07 6.37 -13.55
CA LEU A 174 -10.71 6.70 -13.17
C LEU A 174 -9.74 5.77 -13.91
N ASN A 175 -8.79 6.34 -14.64
CA ASN A 175 -7.73 5.61 -15.34
C ASN A 175 -6.47 5.59 -14.46
N ILE A 176 -6.17 4.48 -13.82
CA ILE A 176 -5.01 4.31 -12.95
C ILE A 176 -3.83 3.79 -13.76
N GLN A 177 -2.94 4.70 -14.15
CA GLN A 177 -1.76 4.37 -14.98
C GLN A 177 -0.55 3.94 -14.15
N TYR A 178 -0.41 4.46 -12.93
CA TYR A 178 0.74 4.20 -12.06
C TYR A 178 0.31 3.43 -10.82
N SER A 179 0.48 2.12 -10.86
CA SER A 179 0.20 1.20 -9.77
C SER A 179 1.46 0.47 -9.32
N LYS A 180 1.45 -0.06 -8.09
CA LYS A 180 2.48 -0.96 -7.58
C LYS A 180 2.35 -2.30 -8.32
N GLY A 181 3.19 -2.56 -9.31
CA GLY A 181 3.13 -3.75 -10.17
C GLY A 181 3.00 -3.40 -11.65
N HIS A 182 2.93 -2.11 -12.00
CA HIS A 182 2.84 -1.57 -13.36
C HIS A 182 1.56 -1.91 -14.15
N ASP A 183 0.55 -2.47 -13.51
CA ASP A 183 -0.71 -2.77 -14.20
C ASP A 183 -1.64 -1.56 -14.21
N GLN A 184 -1.89 -1.05 -15.40
CA GLN A 184 -2.94 -0.08 -15.64
C GLN A 184 -4.30 -0.74 -15.40
N HIS A 185 -5.20 -0.04 -14.72
CA HIS A 185 -6.56 -0.49 -14.52
C HIS A 185 -7.54 0.67 -14.43
N TYR A 186 -8.82 0.35 -14.62
CA TYR A 186 -9.90 1.31 -14.53
C TYR A 186 -10.75 1.06 -13.29
N ILE A 187 -11.21 2.15 -12.69
CA ILE A 187 -12.16 2.15 -11.58
C ILE A 187 -13.40 2.87 -12.05
N VAL A 188 -14.56 2.24 -11.94
CA VAL A 188 -15.86 2.87 -12.20
C VAL A 188 -16.45 3.34 -10.89
N LEU A 189 -16.79 4.62 -10.83
CA LEU A 189 -17.38 5.23 -9.65
C LEU A 189 -18.87 4.94 -9.57
N HIS A 190 -19.36 4.64 -8.38
CA HIS A 190 -20.79 4.63 -8.12
C HIS A 190 -21.38 6.04 -8.26
N ASP A 191 -22.62 6.16 -8.70
CA ASP A 191 -23.30 7.44 -8.98
C ASP A 191 -23.24 8.44 -7.83
N SER A 192 -23.36 7.99 -6.60
CA SER A 192 -23.25 8.83 -5.42
C SER A 192 -21.85 9.43 -5.26
N MET A 193 -20.80 8.64 -5.53
CA MET A 193 -19.42 9.11 -5.46
C MET A 193 -19.10 10.05 -6.63
N LEU A 194 -19.60 9.74 -7.82
CA LEU A 194 -19.48 10.60 -9.00
C LEU A 194 -20.08 11.99 -8.76
N LYS A 195 -21.27 12.07 -8.16
CA LYS A 195 -21.88 13.36 -7.76
C LYS A 195 -21.01 14.16 -6.79
N ILE A 196 -20.38 13.48 -5.83
CA ILE A 196 -19.45 14.11 -4.88
C ILE A 196 -18.20 14.61 -5.60
N MET A 197 -17.63 13.81 -6.49
CA MET A 197 -16.44 14.15 -7.27
C MET A 197 -16.68 15.35 -8.19
N ARG A 198 -17.81 15.41 -8.88
CA ARG A 198 -18.18 16.57 -9.73
C ARG A 198 -18.28 17.87 -8.93
N ARG A 199 -18.95 17.84 -7.77
CA ARG A 199 -19.06 19.00 -6.87
C ARG A 199 -17.68 19.44 -6.36
N TYR A 200 -16.85 18.48 -6.00
CA TYR A 200 -15.48 18.73 -5.56
C TYR A 200 -14.64 19.37 -6.69
N ASP A 201 -14.72 18.80 -7.88
CA ASP A 201 -13.99 19.27 -9.06
C ASP A 201 -14.30 20.73 -9.39
N THR A 202 -15.58 21.09 -9.40
CA THR A 202 -16.04 22.48 -9.61
C THR A 202 -15.51 23.40 -8.50
N ALA A 203 -15.65 23.00 -7.24
CA ALA A 203 -15.26 23.83 -6.11
C ALA A 203 -13.73 24.03 -6.02
N ILE A 204 -12.95 22.96 -6.18
CA ILE A 204 -11.49 23.06 -6.14
C ILE A 204 -10.92 23.74 -7.37
N GLY A 205 -11.57 23.60 -8.55
CA GLY A 205 -11.23 24.29 -9.77
C GLY A 205 -11.31 25.81 -9.66
N GLY A 206 -12.28 26.32 -8.88
CA GLY A 206 -12.38 27.74 -8.56
C GLY A 206 -11.23 28.28 -7.70
N ILE A 207 -10.61 27.43 -6.87
CA ILE A 207 -9.47 27.80 -6.00
C ILE A 207 -8.14 27.55 -6.69
N MET A 208 -8.05 26.48 -7.50
CA MET A 208 -6.84 26.01 -8.17
C MET A 208 -7.12 25.70 -9.64
N PRO A 209 -7.34 26.73 -10.48
CA PRO A 209 -7.49 26.54 -11.91
C PRO A 209 -6.19 25.95 -12.49
N GLY A 210 -6.32 25.02 -13.44
CA GLY A 210 -5.16 24.39 -14.08
C GLY A 210 -4.34 23.46 -13.16
N ARG A 211 -4.96 22.91 -12.13
CA ARG A 211 -4.31 21.92 -11.26
C ARG A 211 -3.95 20.64 -12.02
N GLU A 212 -2.80 20.08 -11.71
CA GLU A 212 -2.29 18.87 -12.34
C GLU A 212 -2.96 17.60 -11.77
N TYR A 213 -3.22 17.59 -10.45
CA TYR A 213 -3.79 16.45 -9.73
C TYR A 213 -5.23 16.73 -9.32
N ILE A 214 -6.06 15.67 -9.30
CA ILE A 214 -7.44 15.79 -8.84
C ILE A 214 -7.48 16.25 -7.36
N PHE A 215 -6.55 15.77 -6.53
CA PHE A 215 -6.36 16.20 -5.15
C PHE A 215 -5.04 16.97 -5.00
N PRO A 216 -5.05 18.29 -5.26
CA PRO A 216 -3.82 19.07 -5.28
C PRO A 216 -3.34 19.41 -3.86
N SER A 217 -2.03 19.55 -3.72
CA SER A 217 -1.43 20.30 -2.63
C SER A 217 -1.49 21.81 -2.90
N VAL A 218 -1.19 22.62 -1.89
CA VAL A 218 -1.14 24.09 -2.04
C VAL A 218 -0.14 24.55 -3.11
N ARG A 219 0.90 23.73 -3.34
CA ARG A 219 1.99 24.00 -4.31
C ARG A 219 1.68 23.50 -5.72
N ASN A 220 0.43 23.21 -6.02
CA ASN A 220 0.00 22.61 -7.30
C ASN A 220 0.73 21.30 -7.65
N SER A 221 0.99 20.47 -6.64
CA SER A 221 1.55 19.14 -6.75
C SER A 221 0.62 18.16 -6.08
N HIS A 222 0.95 16.89 -6.10
CA HIS A 222 0.19 15.84 -5.40
C HIS A 222 0.25 15.96 -3.86
N LEU A 223 -0.69 15.31 -3.17
CA LEU A 223 -0.67 15.16 -1.72
C LEU A 223 0.50 14.25 -1.29
N GLY A 224 1.22 14.63 -0.23
CA GLY A 224 2.29 13.81 0.36
C GLY A 224 1.74 12.55 1.06
N ARG A 225 2.55 11.49 1.16
CA ARG A 225 2.20 10.28 1.93
C ARG A 225 1.81 10.63 3.37
N GLY A 226 2.60 11.45 4.03
CA GLY A 226 2.34 11.91 5.40
C GLY A 226 1.05 12.70 5.55
N TRP A 227 0.55 13.37 4.50
CA TRP A 227 -0.70 14.11 4.56
C TRP A 227 -1.88 13.17 4.81
N VAL A 228 -1.94 12.05 4.08
CA VAL A 228 -3.03 11.06 4.22
C VAL A 228 -3.03 10.45 5.61
N THR A 229 -1.89 9.90 6.05
CA THR A 229 -1.75 9.27 7.37
C THR A 229 -2.06 10.24 8.51
N LYS A 230 -1.53 11.48 8.43
CA LYS A 230 -1.77 12.52 9.45
C LYS A 230 -3.25 12.87 9.56
N ASN A 231 -3.93 13.13 8.42
CA ASN A 231 -5.33 13.54 8.44
C ASN A 231 -6.26 12.38 8.84
N PHE A 232 -6.00 11.16 8.36
CA PHE A 232 -6.76 9.99 8.80
C PHE A 232 -6.65 9.80 10.31
N ASN A 233 -5.43 9.72 10.83
CA ASN A 233 -5.19 9.49 12.26
C ASN A 233 -5.78 10.61 13.15
N LEU A 234 -5.67 11.88 12.71
CA LEU A 234 -6.23 13.00 13.45
C LEU A 234 -7.76 12.90 13.60
N LEU A 235 -8.46 12.57 12.51
CA LEU A 235 -9.91 12.49 12.50
C LEU A 235 -10.41 11.18 13.13
N TRP A 236 -9.74 10.06 12.84
CA TRP A 236 -10.11 8.76 13.39
C TRP A 236 -10.02 8.71 14.91
N ARG A 237 -8.87 9.09 15.46
CA ARG A 237 -8.61 9.08 16.91
C ARG A 237 -9.46 10.07 17.70
N LYS A 238 -10.05 11.07 17.05
CA LYS A 238 -10.97 12.01 17.69
C LYS A 238 -12.30 11.36 18.04
N VAL A 239 -12.74 10.38 17.26
CA VAL A 239 -14.09 9.81 17.36
C VAL A 239 -14.13 8.29 17.53
N ASN A 240 -13.01 7.60 17.38
CA ASN A 240 -12.86 6.16 17.53
C ASN A 240 -11.66 5.81 18.41
N THR A 241 -11.76 4.72 19.16
CA THR A 241 -10.68 4.22 20.04
C THR A 241 -9.86 3.10 19.42
N SER A 242 -10.42 2.41 18.41
CA SER A 242 -9.75 1.35 17.68
C SER A 242 -8.58 1.86 16.85
N HIS A 243 -7.58 1.01 16.62
CA HIS A 243 -6.50 1.32 15.69
C HIS A 243 -6.93 0.98 14.26
N ALA A 244 -6.88 1.96 13.38
CA ALA A 244 -7.14 1.77 11.96
C ALA A 244 -6.22 2.65 11.10
N THR A 245 -6.13 2.33 9.81
CA THR A 245 -5.39 3.09 8.80
C THR A 245 -6.26 3.32 7.56
N ALA A 246 -5.93 4.35 6.77
CA ALA A 246 -6.66 4.64 5.53
C ALA A 246 -6.56 3.51 4.48
N ASP A 247 -5.47 2.75 4.47
CA ASP A 247 -5.29 1.64 3.53
C ASP A 247 -6.25 0.47 3.81
N GLU A 248 -6.79 0.38 5.03
CA GLU A 248 -7.76 -0.64 5.42
C GLU A 248 -9.14 -0.43 4.81
N PHE A 249 -9.47 0.78 4.33
CA PHE A 249 -10.68 0.97 3.52
C PHE A 249 -10.70 0.08 2.28
N ARG A 250 -9.56 -0.19 1.69
CA ARG A 250 -9.45 -1.12 0.57
C ARG A 250 -9.74 -2.56 0.97
N HIS A 251 -9.32 -2.99 2.17
CA HIS A 251 -9.66 -4.30 2.71
C HIS A 251 -11.17 -4.39 2.99
N HIS A 252 -11.73 -3.37 3.59
CA HIS A 252 -13.17 -3.26 3.84
C HIS A 252 -13.97 -3.33 2.54
N TYR A 253 -13.59 -2.57 1.51
CA TYR A 253 -14.23 -2.59 0.21
C TYR A 253 -14.22 -3.99 -0.41
N ALA A 254 -13.09 -4.68 -0.40
CA ALA A 254 -12.97 -6.03 -0.93
C ALA A 254 -13.83 -7.01 -0.15
N ALA A 255 -13.74 -7.01 1.17
CA ALA A 255 -14.49 -7.91 2.04
C ALA A 255 -16.00 -7.70 1.90
N THR A 256 -16.47 -6.45 1.87
CA THR A 256 -17.89 -6.12 1.70
C THR A 256 -18.45 -6.62 0.37
N ASN A 257 -17.70 -6.40 -0.74
CA ASN A 257 -18.13 -6.89 -2.06
C ASN A 257 -18.17 -8.41 -2.10
N ILE A 258 -17.15 -9.09 -1.58
CA ILE A 258 -17.11 -10.56 -1.55
C ILE A 258 -18.27 -11.11 -0.72
N ASN A 259 -18.53 -10.55 0.46
CA ASN A 259 -19.64 -10.98 1.33
C ASN A 259 -21.01 -10.84 0.66
N GLN A 260 -21.24 -9.80 -0.14
CA GLN A 260 -22.50 -9.60 -0.85
C GLN A 260 -22.76 -10.65 -1.96
N TRP A 261 -21.71 -11.33 -2.43
CA TRP A 261 -21.83 -12.32 -3.51
C TRP A 261 -21.93 -13.76 -3.03
N VAL A 262 -21.74 -13.96 -1.73
CA VAL A 262 -21.91 -15.25 -1.07
C VAL A 262 -23.34 -15.76 -1.32
N GLY A 263 -23.47 -16.99 -1.81
CA GLY A 263 -24.77 -17.59 -2.17
C GLY A 263 -25.30 -17.26 -3.56
N GLN A 264 -24.60 -16.45 -4.39
CA GLN A 264 -25.07 -16.07 -5.72
C GLN A 264 -24.62 -17.04 -6.86
N GLY A 265 -24.13 -18.22 -6.53
CA GLY A 265 -23.87 -19.30 -7.51
C GLY A 265 -22.74 -19.00 -8.51
N PHE A 266 -22.93 -19.43 -9.78
CA PHE A 266 -21.90 -19.40 -10.82
C PHE A 266 -21.32 -18.00 -11.16
N GLY A 267 -22.02 -16.91 -10.86
CA GLY A 267 -21.53 -15.55 -11.08
C GLY A 267 -20.41 -15.09 -10.14
N PHE A 268 -20.09 -15.86 -9.09
CA PHE A 268 -19.10 -15.48 -8.08
C PHE A 268 -17.68 -15.35 -8.66
N HIS A 269 -17.26 -16.31 -9.46
CA HIS A 269 -15.91 -16.32 -10.04
C HIS A 269 -15.68 -15.11 -10.97
N ASP A 270 -16.62 -14.80 -11.83
CA ASP A 270 -16.52 -13.66 -12.75
C ASP A 270 -16.44 -12.35 -11.99
N ARG A 271 -17.30 -12.16 -11.00
CA ARG A 271 -17.29 -10.97 -10.13
C ARG A 271 -15.98 -10.82 -9.38
N LEU A 272 -15.39 -11.92 -8.92
CA LEU A 272 -14.09 -11.93 -8.27
C LEU A 272 -12.97 -11.50 -9.22
N VAL A 273 -13.00 -11.98 -10.46
CA VAL A 273 -12.05 -11.56 -11.50
C VAL A 273 -12.20 -10.05 -11.77
N PHE A 274 -13.42 -9.54 -11.89
CA PHE A 274 -13.68 -8.11 -12.09
C PHE A 274 -13.20 -7.28 -10.89
N LEU A 275 -13.49 -7.71 -9.67
CA LEU A 275 -13.00 -7.04 -8.46
C LEU A 275 -11.47 -7.03 -8.40
N SER A 276 -10.84 -8.17 -8.69
CA SER A 276 -9.38 -8.29 -8.75
C SER A 276 -8.76 -7.31 -9.74
N LYS A 277 -9.33 -7.21 -10.95
CA LYS A 277 -8.88 -6.27 -11.99
C LYS A 277 -9.12 -4.81 -11.59
N SER A 278 -10.31 -4.47 -11.09
CA SER A 278 -10.61 -3.09 -10.64
C SER A 278 -9.73 -2.64 -9.48
N MET A 279 -9.29 -3.59 -8.65
CA MET A 279 -8.31 -3.32 -7.59
C MET A 279 -6.86 -3.32 -8.10
N GLY A 280 -6.59 -3.55 -9.40
CA GLY A 280 -5.23 -3.57 -9.97
C GLY A 280 -4.38 -4.71 -9.40
N HIS A 281 -4.93 -5.92 -9.30
CA HIS A 281 -4.19 -7.12 -8.97
C HIS A 281 -3.74 -7.82 -10.25
N THR A 282 -2.47 -8.22 -10.30
CA THR A 282 -1.90 -9.00 -11.43
C THR A 282 -2.47 -10.41 -11.49
N THR A 283 -2.86 -10.97 -10.35
CA THR A 283 -3.41 -12.31 -10.24
C THR A 283 -4.62 -12.35 -9.31
N VAL A 284 -5.58 -13.22 -9.62
CA VAL A 284 -6.75 -13.48 -8.75
C VAL A 284 -6.31 -14.08 -7.40
N GLU A 285 -5.17 -14.74 -7.36
CA GLU A 285 -4.60 -15.28 -6.11
C GLU A 285 -4.31 -14.20 -5.06
N SER A 286 -4.05 -12.96 -5.48
CA SER A 286 -3.94 -11.83 -4.57
C SER A 286 -5.22 -11.57 -3.78
N MET A 287 -6.36 -12.05 -4.26
CA MET A 287 -7.65 -11.98 -3.56
C MET A 287 -7.78 -13.00 -2.43
N LYS A 288 -6.98 -14.09 -2.43
CA LYS A 288 -6.99 -15.10 -1.34
C LYS A 288 -6.76 -14.49 0.04
N TYR A 289 -5.99 -13.41 0.10
CA TYR A 289 -5.79 -12.66 1.34
C TYR A 289 -7.10 -12.10 1.91
N TYR A 290 -8.00 -11.64 1.06
CA TYR A 290 -9.30 -11.10 1.50
C TYR A 290 -10.28 -12.20 1.91
N TYR A 291 -10.16 -13.42 1.38
CA TYR A 291 -10.97 -14.57 1.82
C TYR A 291 -10.74 -14.94 3.27
N SER A 292 -9.50 -14.83 3.74
CA SER A 292 -9.18 -15.16 5.14
C SER A 292 -9.76 -14.15 6.14
N ILE A 293 -10.32 -13.03 5.65
CA ILE A 293 -10.90 -11.95 6.46
C ILE A 293 -12.44 -12.02 6.46
N VAL A 294 -13.03 -12.85 5.59
CA VAL A 294 -14.49 -12.96 5.42
C VAL A 294 -15.00 -14.17 6.23
N PRO A 295 -15.65 -13.96 7.42
CA PRO A 295 -16.16 -15.04 8.25
C PRO A 295 -17.17 -15.94 7.53
N ALA A 296 -18.07 -15.36 6.74
CA ALA A 296 -19.08 -16.10 5.97
C ALA A 296 -18.49 -17.10 4.96
N PHE A 297 -17.25 -16.87 4.51
CA PHE A 297 -16.58 -17.80 3.59
C PHE A 297 -16.14 -19.10 4.27
N SER A 298 -15.81 -19.04 5.56
CA SER A 298 -15.44 -20.22 6.34
C SER A 298 -16.65 -21.14 6.56
N GLU A 299 -17.85 -20.58 6.67
CA GLU A 299 -19.08 -21.37 6.82
C GLU A 299 -19.45 -22.05 5.51
N ILE A 300 -19.34 -21.36 4.36
CA ILE A 300 -19.61 -21.95 3.05
C ILE A 300 -18.60 -23.03 2.68
N ILE A 301 -17.31 -22.81 2.99
CA ILE A 301 -16.31 -23.87 2.79
C ILE A 301 -16.64 -25.06 3.70
N LYS A 302 -17.05 -24.86 4.93
CA LYS A 302 -17.51 -25.92 5.82
C LYS A 302 -18.74 -26.65 5.29
N GLU A 303 -19.75 -25.93 4.79
CA GLU A 303 -20.94 -26.53 4.20
C GLU A 303 -20.62 -27.31 2.93
N GLN A 304 -19.78 -26.77 2.02
CA GLN A 304 -19.44 -27.44 0.76
C GLN A 304 -18.38 -28.55 0.93
N THR A 305 -17.45 -28.43 1.88
CA THR A 305 -16.45 -29.45 2.14
C THR A 305 -16.90 -30.44 3.21
N GLY A 306 -17.73 -30.03 4.17
CA GLY A 306 -18.29 -30.90 5.20
C GLY A 306 -19.11 -32.03 4.58
N ALA A 307 -20.05 -31.70 3.70
CA ALA A 307 -20.88 -32.70 3.04
C ALA A 307 -20.11 -33.67 2.10
N SER A 308 -18.92 -33.24 1.60
CA SER A 308 -18.11 -34.10 0.71
C SER A 308 -16.99 -34.85 1.44
N SER A 309 -16.69 -34.54 2.70
CA SER A 309 -15.59 -35.14 3.48
C SER A 309 -16.08 -35.97 4.66
N GLU A 310 -17.35 -35.93 5.02
CA GLU A 310 -17.91 -36.76 6.10
C GLU A 310 -17.64 -38.25 5.91
N TRP A 311 -17.68 -38.75 4.67
CA TRP A 311 -17.38 -40.14 4.34
C TRP A 311 -15.88 -40.50 4.42
N MET A 312 -14.97 -39.51 4.47
CA MET A 312 -13.52 -39.71 4.61
C MET A 312 -13.02 -39.55 6.04
N MET A 313 -13.88 -39.13 6.98
CA MET A 313 -13.50 -39.05 8.39
C MET A 313 -13.57 -40.44 8.99
N PRO A 314 -12.49 -40.94 9.61
CA PRO A 314 -12.55 -42.16 10.37
C PRO A 314 -13.56 -42.02 11.53
N GLU A 315 -14.40 -43.00 11.73
CA GLU A 315 -15.28 -43.04 12.89
C GLU A 315 -14.40 -42.97 14.16
N VAL A 316 -14.64 -41.96 14.99
CA VAL A 316 -13.98 -41.83 16.27
C VAL A 316 -14.63 -42.89 17.19
N PRO A 317 -13.88 -43.88 17.73
CA PRO A 317 -14.43 -44.83 18.66
C PRO A 317 -15.09 -44.07 19.80
N THR A 318 -16.33 -44.42 20.12
CA THR A 318 -17.00 -43.92 21.31
C THR A 318 -16.33 -44.54 22.55
N ASP A 319 -16.26 -43.81 23.64
CA ASP A 319 -15.59 -44.24 24.88
C ASP A 319 -16.09 -45.59 25.46
N GLU A 320 -17.13 -46.21 24.90
CA GLU A 320 -17.66 -47.50 25.26
C GLU A 320 -16.96 -48.70 24.55
N GLU A 321 -16.17 -48.46 23.50
CA GLU A 321 -15.44 -49.54 22.78
C GLU A 321 -13.94 -49.63 23.18
N ALA A 322 -13.51 -48.85 24.17
CA ALA A 322 -12.11 -48.78 24.62
C ALA A 322 -11.80 -49.59 25.87
N TYR A 323 -12.65 -50.62 26.21
CA TYR A 323 -12.35 -51.57 27.28
C TYR A 323 -12.44 -53.02 26.81
#